data_2b3c4c5c05fdb5cd97451b834297f8ca
#
_entry.id   2b3c4c5c05fdb5cd97451b834297f8ca
#
_cell.length_a   1.000
_cell.length_b   1.000
_cell.length_c   1.000
_cell.angle_alpha   90.00
_cell.angle_beta   90.00
_cell.angle_gamma   90.00
#
_symmetry.space_group_name_H-M   'P 1'
#
loop_
_entity.id
_entity.type
_entity.pdbx_description
1 polymer ?
#
loop_
_entity_poly.entity_id
_entity_poly.type
_entity_poly.pdbx_seq_one_letter_code
_entity_poly.pdbx_strand_id
1 'polypeptide(L)'
;RLYSRKADLPLDADLLRQRLQSALGLRQRLYNQPWYRLCHGEGDLLPGLVMDRFGDHLTVQVGTWGMEARKEELREVLGELLQPRSILWDNDIAARSLEGLPRENESEGPVPDVLEVPENGCIFRAPLQGGQKTGWFYDQRRNRREAARYAAGIHRIKDDVFRFAG
;
A
#
# COMPACT_ATOMS: atom_id res chain seq x y z
N ARG A 1 8.59 -3.80 -19.60
CA ARG A 1 7.63 -2.73 -19.32
C ARG A 1 8.25 -1.36 -19.55
N LEU A 2 7.44 -0.35 -19.86
CA LEU A 2 7.94 1.00 -20.20
C LEU A 2 8.01 1.85 -18.94
N TYR A 3 9.20 2.26 -18.53
CA TYR A 3 9.43 3.19 -17.42
C TYR A 3 9.46 4.65 -17.85
N SER A 4 9.86 4.93 -19.08
CA SER A 4 9.93 6.27 -19.65
C SER A 4 9.67 6.25 -21.16
N ARG A 5 9.11 7.34 -21.70
CA ARG A 5 9.04 7.58 -23.13
C ARG A 5 10.32 8.24 -23.68
N LYS A 6 11.22 8.67 -22.80
CA LYS A 6 12.54 9.17 -23.15
C LYS A 6 13.53 8.01 -23.12
N ALA A 7 14.17 7.73 -24.23
CA ALA A 7 15.06 6.56 -24.38
C ALA A 7 16.35 6.69 -23.56
N ASP A 8 16.76 7.90 -23.26
CA ASP A 8 17.98 8.28 -22.55
C ASP A 8 17.80 8.43 -21.04
N LEU A 9 16.58 8.23 -20.52
CA LEU A 9 16.30 8.32 -19.08
C LEU A 9 16.56 6.95 -18.42
N PRO A 10 17.66 6.80 -17.63
CA PRO A 10 17.94 5.55 -16.95
C PRO A 10 16.91 5.26 -15.84
N LEU A 11 16.68 3.98 -15.57
CA LEU A 11 16.01 3.55 -14.37
C LEU A 11 17.08 3.37 -13.27
N ASP A 12 17.32 4.43 -12.52
CA ASP A 12 18.32 4.52 -11.45
C ASP A 12 17.70 5.03 -10.14
N ALA A 13 18.51 5.16 -9.10
CA ALA A 13 18.09 5.66 -7.79
C ALA A 13 17.46 7.04 -7.86
N ASP A 14 17.94 7.93 -8.74
CA ASP A 14 17.41 9.30 -8.87
C ASP A 14 16.01 9.31 -9.46
N LEU A 15 15.76 8.50 -10.49
CA LEU A 15 14.42 8.34 -11.05
C LEU A 15 13.46 7.70 -10.04
N LEU A 16 13.91 6.67 -9.31
CA LEU A 16 13.12 6.05 -8.24
C LEU A 16 12.76 7.08 -7.17
N ARG A 17 13.75 7.84 -6.69
CA ARG A 17 13.57 8.91 -5.69
C ARG A 17 12.55 9.95 -6.15
N GLN A 18 12.71 10.49 -7.34
CA GLN A 18 11.81 11.50 -7.90
C GLN A 18 10.36 11.00 -7.96
N ARG A 19 10.13 9.78 -8.42
CA ARG A 19 8.79 9.22 -8.55
C ARG A 19 8.16 8.88 -7.21
N LEU A 20 8.94 8.32 -6.29
CA LEU A 20 8.47 8.04 -4.93
C LEU A 20 8.18 9.33 -4.16
N GLN A 21 8.99 10.39 -4.32
CA GLN A 21 8.69 11.71 -3.75
C GLN A 21 7.39 12.29 -4.31
N SER A 22 7.16 12.15 -5.61
CA SER A 22 5.91 12.61 -6.25
C SER A 22 4.70 11.84 -5.73
N ALA A 23 4.82 10.51 -5.62
CA ALA A 23 3.79 9.65 -5.05
C ALA A 23 3.51 9.99 -3.58
N LEU A 24 4.56 10.15 -2.78
CA LEU A 24 4.47 10.53 -1.36
C LEU A 24 3.79 11.89 -1.19
N GLY A 25 4.21 12.90 -1.96
CA GLY A 25 3.63 14.24 -1.91
C GLY A 25 2.14 14.26 -2.28
N LEU A 26 1.71 13.41 -3.22
CA LEU A 26 0.29 13.24 -3.53
C LEU A 26 -0.47 12.65 -2.33
N ARG A 27 0.04 11.58 -1.72
CA ARG A 27 -0.62 10.89 -0.58
C ARG A 27 -0.69 11.79 0.66
N GLN A 28 0.35 12.56 0.95
CA GLN A 28 0.36 13.52 2.05
C GLN A 28 -0.68 14.64 1.90
N ARG A 29 -1.04 15.02 0.67
CA ARG A 29 -2.14 15.96 0.40
C ARG A 29 -3.53 15.33 0.54
N LEU A 30 -3.64 14.02 0.33
CA LEU A 30 -4.91 13.30 0.36
C LEU A 30 -5.25 12.71 1.73
N TYR A 31 -4.23 12.42 2.55
CA TYR A 31 -4.38 11.69 3.80
C TYR A 31 -3.63 12.39 4.94
N ASN A 32 -4.31 12.58 6.05
CA ASN A 32 -3.72 13.22 7.24
C ASN A 32 -2.76 12.31 8.02
N GLN A 33 -2.78 11.01 7.76
CA GLN A 33 -1.97 10.02 8.45
C GLN A 33 -1.33 9.04 7.45
N PRO A 34 -0.18 8.44 7.77
CA PRO A 34 0.59 7.61 6.84
C PRO A 34 0.04 6.18 6.72
N TRP A 35 -1.26 6.06 6.41
CA TRP A 35 -1.98 4.80 6.25
C TRP A 35 -2.63 4.78 4.87
N TYR A 36 -1.88 4.36 3.85
CA TYR A 36 -2.33 4.42 2.45
C TYR A 36 -1.46 3.55 1.54
N ARG A 37 -1.99 3.24 0.36
CA ARG A 37 -1.17 2.74 -0.74
C ARG A 37 -0.27 3.86 -1.24
N LEU A 38 1.04 3.72 -0.99
CA LEU A 38 2.04 4.72 -1.35
C LEU A 38 2.34 4.66 -2.85
N CYS A 39 2.53 3.45 -3.39
CA CYS A 39 2.82 3.25 -4.82
C CYS A 39 1.88 2.22 -5.43
N HIS A 40 1.39 2.51 -6.64
CA HIS A 40 0.52 1.62 -7.41
C HIS A 40 0.98 1.49 -8.86
N GLY A 41 2.13 0.87 -9.05
CA GLY A 41 2.63 0.49 -10.36
C GLY A 41 2.67 1.63 -11.37
N GLU A 42 2.01 1.38 -12.49
CA GLU A 42 1.94 2.31 -13.62
C GLU A 42 1.27 3.65 -13.27
N GLY A 43 0.36 3.67 -12.29
CA GLY A 43 -0.30 4.90 -11.82
C GLY A 43 0.66 5.90 -11.18
N ASP A 44 1.75 5.43 -10.61
CA ASP A 44 2.82 6.23 -10.03
C ASP A 44 4.11 6.18 -10.87
N LEU A 45 4.00 5.75 -12.13
CA LEU A 45 5.09 5.61 -13.09
C LEU A 45 6.21 4.64 -12.63
N LEU A 46 5.89 3.70 -11.75
CA LEU A 46 6.78 2.66 -11.22
C LEU A 46 6.23 1.26 -11.53
N PRO A 47 6.17 0.86 -12.83
CA PRO A 47 5.64 -0.43 -13.23
C PRO A 47 6.26 -1.59 -12.46
N GLY A 48 5.43 -2.50 -11.96
CA GLY A 48 5.87 -3.66 -11.20
C GLY A 48 6.14 -3.39 -9.72
N LEU A 49 5.92 -2.16 -9.22
CA LEU A 49 6.06 -1.83 -7.81
C LEU A 49 4.69 -1.52 -7.18
N VAL A 50 4.31 -2.26 -6.16
CA VAL A 50 3.18 -1.94 -5.30
C VAL A 50 3.69 -1.78 -3.88
N MET A 51 3.28 -0.71 -3.20
CA MET A 51 3.74 -0.41 -1.85
C MET A 51 2.62 0.14 -1.01
N ASP A 52 2.38 -0.47 0.13
CA ASP A 52 1.47 0.00 1.16
C ASP A 52 2.25 0.51 2.38
N ARG A 53 1.84 1.65 2.88
CA ARG A 53 2.39 2.28 4.08
C ARG A 53 1.43 2.12 5.25
N PHE A 54 1.95 1.61 6.36
CA PHE A 54 1.26 1.36 7.62
C PHE A 54 2.00 2.09 8.76
N GLY A 55 1.84 3.41 8.84
CA GLY A 55 2.65 4.23 9.76
C GLY A 55 4.12 4.19 9.36
N ASP A 56 4.93 3.55 10.23
CA ASP A 56 6.37 3.37 10.03
C ASP A 56 6.74 2.00 9.43
N HIS A 57 5.74 1.21 9.04
CA HIS A 57 5.94 -0.10 8.40
C HIS A 57 5.56 -0.03 6.93
N LEU A 58 6.30 -0.75 6.09
CA LEU A 58 6.03 -0.86 4.66
C LEU A 58 5.80 -2.31 4.27
N THR A 59 4.83 -2.55 3.38
CA THR A 59 4.74 -3.78 2.62
C THR A 59 5.00 -3.45 1.16
N VAL A 60 5.96 -4.13 0.55
CA VAL A 60 6.45 -3.86 -0.80
C VAL A 60 6.36 -5.12 -1.65
N GLN A 61 5.71 -5.03 -2.81
CA GLN A 61 5.66 -6.09 -3.80
C GLN A 61 6.44 -5.66 -5.04
N VAL A 62 7.40 -6.47 -5.45
CA VAL A 62 8.19 -6.28 -6.65
C VAL A 62 7.83 -7.35 -7.66
N GLY A 63 7.02 -6.98 -8.65
CA GLY A 63 6.40 -7.92 -9.59
C GLY A 63 7.09 -8.04 -10.95
N THR A 64 8.18 -7.33 -11.21
CA THR A 64 8.89 -7.36 -12.50
C THR A 64 10.38 -7.50 -12.34
N TRP A 65 11.03 -8.16 -13.29
CA TRP A 65 12.48 -8.33 -13.30
C TRP A 65 13.23 -6.99 -13.30
N GLY A 66 12.74 -6.00 -14.06
CA GLY A 66 13.37 -4.68 -14.12
C GLY A 66 13.34 -3.92 -12.78
N MET A 67 12.29 -4.09 -11.98
CA MET A 67 12.22 -3.51 -10.63
C MET A 67 13.02 -4.35 -9.62
N GLU A 68 13.04 -5.67 -9.76
CA GLU A 68 13.86 -6.55 -8.93
C GLU A 68 15.35 -6.22 -9.07
N ALA A 69 15.83 -5.98 -10.29
CA ALA A 69 17.21 -5.58 -10.54
C ALA A 69 17.59 -4.23 -9.88
N ARG A 70 16.61 -3.47 -9.41
CA ARG A 70 16.78 -2.17 -8.71
C ARG A 70 16.36 -2.21 -7.25
N LYS A 71 16.22 -3.41 -6.69
CA LYS A 71 15.75 -3.59 -5.31
C LYS A 71 16.65 -2.91 -4.29
N GLU A 72 17.97 -2.95 -4.49
CA GLU A 72 18.92 -2.29 -3.58
C GLU A 72 18.80 -0.76 -3.63
N GLU A 73 18.77 -0.17 -4.83
CA GLU A 73 18.54 1.27 -4.96
C GLU A 73 17.16 1.69 -4.41
N LEU A 74 16.15 0.85 -4.59
CA LEU A 74 14.83 1.08 -4.01
C LEU A 74 14.89 1.07 -2.47
N ARG A 75 15.61 0.12 -1.88
CA ARG A 75 15.82 0.01 -0.43
C ARG A 75 16.48 1.27 0.13
N GLU A 76 17.56 1.73 -0.50
CA GLU A 76 18.27 2.95 -0.11
C GLU A 76 17.33 4.17 -0.17
N VAL A 77 16.61 4.35 -1.27
CA VAL A 77 15.66 5.46 -1.45
C VAL A 77 14.52 5.41 -0.43
N LEU A 78 14.02 4.24 -0.08
CA LEU A 78 13.00 4.09 0.96
C LEU A 78 13.55 4.46 2.34
N GLY A 79 14.78 4.08 2.65
CA GLY A 79 15.48 4.47 3.87
C GLY A 79 15.64 5.99 3.98
N GLU A 80 16.04 6.66 2.89
CA GLU A 80 16.18 8.12 2.83
C GLU A 80 14.84 8.86 3.01
N LEU A 81 13.81 8.43 2.30
CA LEU A 81 12.55 9.17 2.22
C LEU A 81 11.60 8.91 3.40
N LEU A 82 11.61 7.71 3.96
CA LEU A 82 10.57 7.24 4.89
C LEU A 82 11.11 6.78 6.22
N GLN A 83 12.39 6.39 6.29
CA GLN A 83 13.04 5.82 7.47
C GLN A 83 12.17 4.74 8.13
N PRO A 84 11.73 3.72 7.38
CA PRO A 84 10.78 2.75 7.89
C PRO A 84 11.37 1.94 9.04
N ARG A 85 10.53 1.63 10.03
CA ARG A 85 10.90 0.72 11.11
C ARG A 85 11.06 -0.72 10.65
N SER A 86 10.25 -1.11 9.66
CA SER A 86 10.39 -2.40 8.98
C SER A 86 9.86 -2.36 7.55
N ILE A 87 10.39 -3.25 6.72
CA ILE A 87 9.91 -3.51 5.36
C ILE A 87 9.61 -5.00 5.24
N LEU A 88 8.38 -5.33 4.84
CA LEU A 88 8.01 -6.66 4.37
C LEU A 88 8.03 -6.66 2.84
N TRP A 89 8.97 -7.36 2.23
CA TRP A 89 8.97 -7.67 0.81
C TRP A 89 8.05 -8.86 0.57
N ASP A 90 6.78 -8.57 0.28
CA ASP A 90 5.72 -9.56 0.06
C ASP A 90 5.75 -10.03 -1.39
N ASN A 91 6.72 -10.86 -1.71
CA ASN A 91 7.04 -11.30 -3.06
C ASN A 91 6.37 -12.62 -3.46
N ASP A 92 5.51 -13.22 -2.61
CA ASP A 92 4.72 -14.39 -2.98
C ASP A 92 3.52 -14.03 -3.87
N ILE A 93 3.80 -13.46 -5.04
CA ILE A 93 2.80 -13.05 -6.02
C ILE A 93 2.98 -13.77 -7.36
N ALA A 94 1.88 -14.15 -7.99
CA ALA A 94 1.90 -14.91 -9.25
C ALA A 94 2.63 -14.19 -10.40
N ALA A 95 2.62 -12.85 -10.42
CA ALA A 95 3.30 -12.05 -11.43
C ALA A 95 4.80 -12.34 -11.50
N ARG A 96 5.45 -12.68 -10.38
CA ARG A 96 6.89 -13.00 -10.33
C ARG A 96 7.23 -14.26 -11.11
N SER A 97 6.37 -15.28 -11.07
CA SER A 97 6.58 -16.51 -11.84
C SER A 97 6.60 -16.27 -13.35
N LEU A 98 5.82 -15.29 -13.83
CA LEU A 98 5.81 -14.90 -15.24
C LEU A 98 7.09 -14.20 -15.69
N GLU A 99 7.80 -13.59 -14.75
CA GLU A 99 9.08 -12.87 -14.95
C GLU A 99 10.29 -13.77 -14.63
N GLY A 100 10.07 -15.04 -14.27
CA GLY A 100 11.16 -15.96 -13.87
C GLY A 100 11.79 -15.65 -12.51
N LEU A 101 11.08 -14.92 -11.65
CA LEU A 101 11.55 -14.52 -10.31
C LEU A 101 11.07 -15.49 -9.23
N PRO A 102 11.85 -15.72 -8.16
CA PRO A 102 11.41 -16.52 -7.01
C PRO A 102 10.25 -15.83 -6.27
N ARG A 103 9.36 -16.64 -5.68
CA ARG A 103 8.21 -16.17 -4.89
C ARG A 103 8.52 -16.33 -3.40
N GLU A 104 9.49 -15.59 -2.93
CA GLU A 104 9.97 -15.65 -1.55
C GLU A 104 9.78 -14.30 -0.86
N ASN A 105 9.16 -14.33 0.33
CA ASN A 105 9.03 -13.16 1.16
C ASN A 105 10.31 -12.93 1.95
N GLU A 106 10.66 -11.66 2.11
CA GLU A 106 11.79 -11.22 2.93
C GLU A 106 11.31 -10.13 3.90
N SER A 107 11.96 -9.99 5.04
CA SER A 107 11.65 -8.94 6.00
C SER A 107 12.91 -8.25 6.50
N GLU A 108 12.79 -6.94 6.70
CA GLU A 108 13.81 -6.08 7.28
C GLU A 108 13.23 -5.40 8.52
N GLY A 109 13.96 -5.44 9.61
CA GLY A 109 13.50 -4.94 10.90
C GLY A 109 12.36 -5.78 11.52
N PRO A 110 11.76 -5.29 12.60
CA PRO A 110 10.73 -6.00 13.35
C PRO A 110 9.36 -5.84 12.67
N VAL A 111 9.04 -6.72 11.72
CA VAL A 111 7.72 -6.75 11.07
C VAL A 111 6.70 -7.31 12.04
N PRO A 112 5.64 -6.56 12.41
CA PRO A 112 4.60 -7.07 13.29
C PRO A 112 3.69 -8.06 12.56
N ASP A 113 3.19 -9.08 13.27
CA ASP A 113 2.22 -10.04 12.72
C ASP A 113 0.90 -9.36 12.37
N VAL A 114 0.45 -8.42 13.21
CA VAL A 114 -0.80 -7.69 13.06
C VAL A 114 -0.58 -6.22 13.34
N LEU A 115 -1.11 -5.37 12.46
CA LEU A 115 -1.15 -3.91 12.66
C LEU A 115 -2.56 -3.41 12.97
N GLU A 116 -2.63 -2.35 13.77
CA GLU A 116 -3.86 -1.59 14.00
C GLU A 116 -3.96 -0.46 12.99
N VAL A 117 -4.86 -0.60 12.03
CA VAL A 117 -5.07 0.36 10.94
C VAL A 117 -6.19 1.33 11.31
N PRO A 118 -5.89 2.61 11.59
CA PRO A 118 -6.91 3.63 11.81
C PRO A 118 -7.56 4.03 10.49
N GLU A 119 -8.87 3.86 10.38
CA GLU A 119 -9.61 4.23 9.18
C GLU A 119 -11.06 4.59 9.51
N ASN A 120 -11.55 5.73 8.98
CA ASN A 120 -12.94 6.17 9.13
C ASN A 120 -13.43 6.28 10.60
N GLY A 121 -12.55 6.61 11.54
CA GLY A 121 -12.87 6.68 12.97
C GLY A 121 -12.89 5.33 13.70
N CYS A 122 -12.54 4.25 13.01
CA CYS A 122 -12.40 2.89 13.57
C CYS A 122 -10.93 2.45 13.56
N ILE A 123 -10.62 1.46 14.37
CA ILE A 123 -9.34 0.75 14.36
C ILE A 123 -9.60 -0.68 13.87
N PHE A 124 -8.95 -1.04 12.77
CA PHE A 124 -9.02 -2.38 12.20
C PHE A 124 -7.71 -3.12 12.47
N ARG A 125 -7.79 -4.44 12.64
CA ARG A 125 -6.61 -5.30 12.77
C ARG A 125 -6.29 -5.94 11.42
N ALA A 126 -5.12 -5.63 10.88
CA ALA A 126 -4.64 -6.14 9.59
C ALA A 126 -3.47 -7.10 9.81
N PRO A 127 -3.57 -8.38 9.45
CA PRO A 127 -2.43 -9.28 9.47
C PRO A 127 -1.51 -8.89 8.30
N LEU A 128 -0.22 -8.67 8.59
CA LEU A 128 0.77 -8.39 7.56
C LEU A 128 1.36 -9.68 6.98
N GLN A 129 1.57 -10.69 7.82
CA GLN A 129 2.08 -11.99 7.39
C GLN A 129 0.94 -12.96 7.10
N GLY A 130 0.99 -13.65 5.95
CA GLY A 130 -0.02 -14.62 5.54
C GLY A 130 -1.39 -14.03 5.17
N GLY A 131 -1.53 -12.70 5.11
CA GLY A 131 -2.73 -12.03 4.66
C GLY A 131 -2.89 -12.04 3.14
N GLN A 132 -4.11 -11.78 2.65
CA GLN A 132 -4.33 -11.57 1.22
C GLN A 132 -3.73 -10.24 0.78
N LYS A 133 -3.10 -10.19 -0.39
CA LYS A 133 -2.39 -9.03 -0.95
C LYS A 133 -1.34 -8.52 0.04
N THR A 134 -1.24 -7.22 0.22
CA THR A 134 -0.33 -6.53 1.14
C THR A 134 -0.83 -6.45 2.59
N GLY A 135 -1.88 -7.23 2.95
CA GLY A 135 -2.46 -7.26 4.29
C GLY A 135 -3.68 -6.33 4.50
N TRP A 136 -3.85 -5.29 3.69
CA TRP A 136 -4.98 -4.37 3.79
C TRP A 136 -5.45 -3.86 2.43
N PHE A 137 -6.77 -3.63 2.27
CA PHE A 137 -7.40 -3.16 1.04
C PHE A 137 -7.70 -1.66 1.15
N TYR A 138 -6.72 -0.80 0.93
CA TYR A 138 -6.88 0.65 0.97
C TYR A 138 -7.87 1.20 -0.06
N ASP A 139 -8.05 0.54 -1.20
CA ASP A 139 -9.03 0.86 -2.24
C ASP A 139 -10.48 0.74 -1.74
N GLN A 140 -10.73 -0.09 -0.72
CA GLN A 140 -12.05 -0.29 -0.12
C GLN A 140 -12.41 0.72 0.99
N ARG A 141 -11.52 1.67 1.32
CA ARG A 141 -11.73 2.67 2.38
C ARG A 141 -13.05 3.42 2.22
N ARG A 142 -13.36 3.87 1.00
CA ARG A 142 -14.60 4.57 0.69
C ARG A 142 -15.82 3.66 0.85
N ASN A 143 -15.74 2.44 0.33
CA ASN A 143 -16.84 1.48 0.41
C ASN A 143 -17.16 1.10 1.86
N ARG A 144 -16.13 0.88 2.70
CA ARG A 144 -16.32 0.64 4.14
C ARG A 144 -17.01 1.82 4.83
N ARG A 145 -16.63 3.05 4.49
CA ARG A 145 -17.28 4.25 5.04
C ARG A 145 -18.75 4.35 4.63
N GLU A 146 -19.06 4.14 3.36
CA GLU A 146 -20.43 4.18 2.88
C GLU A 146 -21.28 3.06 3.49
N ALA A 147 -20.76 1.84 3.58
CA ALA A 147 -21.46 0.74 4.25
C ALA A 147 -21.77 1.06 5.73
N ALA A 148 -20.84 1.66 6.46
CA ALA A 148 -21.07 2.09 7.84
C ALA A 148 -22.18 3.16 7.93
N ARG A 149 -22.23 4.12 6.98
CA ARG A 149 -23.29 5.14 6.91
C ARG A 149 -24.66 4.53 6.66
N TYR A 150 -24.75 3.58 5.73
CA TYR A 150 -26.01 2.88 5.46
C TYR A 150 -26.45 2.04 6.68
N ALA A 151 -25.54 1.34 7.32
CA ALA A 151 -25.87 0.57 8.53
C ALA A 151 -26.39 1.47 9.67
N ALA A 152 -25.76 2.63 9.88
CA ALA A 152 -26.22 3.61 10.86
C ALA A 152 -27.59 4.21 10.49
N GLY A 153 -27.86 4.42 9.20
CA GLY A 153 -29.16 4.88 8.69
C GLY A 153 -30.28 3.86 8.91
N ILE A 154 -30.00 2.57 8.72
CA ILE A 154 -30.96 1.50 8.97
C ILE A 154 -31.34 1.42 10.48
N HIS A 155 -30.40 1.62 11.38
CA HIS A 155 -30.71 1.71 12.82
C HIS A 155 -31.64 2.87 13.15
N ARG A 156 -31.41 4.06 12.58
CA ARG A 156 -32.32 5.22 12.77
C ARG A 156 -33.73 4.95 12.25
N ILE A 157 -33.86 4.34 11.09
CA ILE A 157 -35.20 4.00 10.53
C ILE A 157 -35.94 3.02 11.43
N LYS A 158 -35.24 2.01 12.03
CA LYS A 158 -35.87 1.10 12.97
C LYS A 158 -36.35 1.80 14.23
N ASP A 159 -35.54 2.70 14.80
CA ASP A 159 -35.90 3.47 16.00
C ASP A 159 -37.09 4.40 15.73
N ASP A 160 -37.18 5.00 14.55
CA ASP A 160 -38.29 5.86 14.16
C ASP A 160 -39.58 5.05 13.92
N VAL A 161 -39.50 3.87 13.31
CA VAL A 161 -40.65 3.00 13.08
C VAL A 161 -41.24 2.49 14.40
N PHE A 162 -40.42 2.19 15.40
CA PHE A 162 -40.89 1.78 16.71
C PHE A 162 -41.46 2.92 17.56
N ARG A 163 -41.14 4.20 17.29
CA ARG A 163 -41.71 5.35 17.98
C ARG A 163 -43.12 5.72 17.49
N PHE A 164 -43.51 5.31 16.30
CA PHE A 164 -44.85 5.58 15.74
C PHE A 164 -45.87 4.46 15.98
N ALA A 165 -45.47 3.37 16.65
CA ALA A 165 -46.31 2.21 16.95
C ALA A 165 -46.70 2.09 18.43
N GLY A 166 -46.56 3.17 19.23
CA GLY A 166 -46.90 3.26 20.65
C GLY A 166 -48.06 4.20 20.90
#